data_30b3ba4ca357cac04ba3a52bb01a0398
#
_entry.id   30b3ba4ca357cac04ba3a52bb01a0398
#
_cell.length_a   1.000
_cell.length_b   1.000
_cell.length_c   1.000
_cell.angle_alpha   90.00
_cell.angle_beta   90.00
_cell.angle_gamma   90.00
#
_symmetry.space_group_name_H-M   'P 1'
#
loop_
_entity.id
_entity.type
_entity.pdbx_description
1 polymer ?
#
loop_
_entity_poly.entity_id
_entity_poly.type
_entity_poly.pdbx_seq_one_letter_code
_entity_poly.pdbx_strand_id
1 'polypeptide(L)'
;MAVIRSNRPLDWAQVAAVAAGEPLELSADARARIAAARVLVEQIVERGIRAYGVNTGVGALCDVIVSPSEQRTLSRNILMSHAVGVGAPLGVAETRAIMAAAVNNFAHGHSGIRLEVADQLVALLDADCLPEVPAFGSVGYLSHMAHIALVCIGEGYARFRGERLKGRDALQRLGLEPLVLEAKEGLSLINGTPCVTGLAALALARAERLLDWTDMVAAMSFENLRGQLAAFDEDSLALRISPGLNLVGERMRTALADSGILAAVVGHRTQDPLSMRTIPHVHGAARDVLTATADVVNRELASITDNPIVAGTPEDPRVYSQAHAVGASIALAMDSLATAIAQVAAMAERRLDRLVNPLVSGLPAFLAEPGGTCSGFMIAQYTAASLVAQNRRLALPASLDGGITSGLQEDHLCHATPAALKALEIIDNAGRILAIELLAAAQAYDLQSIDAPRAPHTEALWQRVRRVVPAYRDDRPLADDMSIAFRMIADEAPPPLPNPGNIGPRPDTSVDGTELARPATVTSQAGAGHVRAAANIAVNDGHAAAHMA
;
A
#
# COMPACT_ATOMS: atom_id res chain seq x y z
N MET A 1 8.25 -16.56 10.80
CA MET A 1 9.55 -15.85 10.87
C MET A 1 10.01 -15.53 9.45
N ALA A 2 10.15 -14.25 9.13
CA ALA A 2 10.62 -13.81 7.82
C ALA A 2 12.16 -13.85 7.78
N VAL A 3 12.74 -14.58 6.80
CA VAL A 3 14.19 -14.73 6.64
C VAL A 3 14.62 -14.11 5.32
N ILE A 4 15.45 -13.08 5.38
CA ILE A 4 16.05 -12.47 4.20
C ILE A 4 17.25 -13.30 3.75
N ARG A 5 17.23 -13.75 2.49
CA ARG A 5 18.33 -14.49 1.83
C ARG A 5 18.93 -13.67 0.70
N SER A 6 20.18 -13.93 0.35
CA SER A 6 20.89 -13.16 -0.67
C SER A 6 20.25 -13.24 -2.06
N ASN A 7 19.67 -14.39 -2.39
CA ASN A 7 19.02 -14.65 -3.68
C ASN A 7 17.49 -14.59 -3.62
N ARG A 8 16.90 -14.27 -2.46
CA ARG A 8 15.46 -14.21 -2.26
C ARG A 8 15.12 -13.08 -1.31
N PRO A 9 14.88 -11.86 -1.82
CA PRO A 9 14.40 -10.73 -1.04
C PRO A 9 13.02 -11.05 -0.45
N LEU A 10 12.56 -10.25 0.51
CA LEU A 10 11.19 -10.33 1.01
C LEU A 10 10.22 -9.99 -0.11
N ASP A 11 9.07 -10.66 -0.11
CA ASP A 11 7.90 -10.20 -0.85
C ASP A 11 7.02 -9.28 0.04
N TRP A 12 6.02 -8.63 -0.56
CA TRP A 12 5.14 -7.72 0.15
C TRP A 12 4.38 -8.40 1.31
N ALA A 13 4.00 -9.67 1.16
CA ALA A 13 3.28 -10.41 2.20
C ALA A 13 4.17 -10.68 3.42
N GLN A 14 5.44 -10.97 3.20
CA GLN A 14 6.42 -11.16 4.26
C GLN A 14 6.71 -9.84 5.00
N VAL A 15 6.80 -8.71 4.28
CA VAL A 15 6.91 -7.38 4.92
C VAL A 15 5.68 -7.08 5.77
N ALA A 16 4.48 -7.37 5.27
CA ALA A 16 3.24 -7.22 6.02
C ALA A 16 3.18 -8.14 7.26
N ALA A 17 3.71 -9.35 7.18
CA ALA A 17 3.81 -10.27 8.32
C ALA A 17 4.76 -9.73 9.41
N VAL A 18 5.91 -9.14 9.02
CA VAL A 18 6.79 -8.46 9.97
C VAL A 18 6.09 -7.22 10.58
N ALA A 19 5.33 -6.49 9.78
CA ALA A 19 4.52 -5.38 10.28
C ALA A 19 3.47 -5.83 11.32
N ALA A 20 2.94 -7.04 11.19
CA ALA A 20 2.02 -7.66 12.14
C ALA A 20 2.70 -8.28 13.38
N GLY A 21 4.03 -8.21 13.49
CA GLY A 21 4.78 -8.67 14.65
C GLY A 21 5.62 -9.92 14.42
N GLU A 22 5.68 -10.49 13.22
CA GLU A 22 6.60 -11.59 12.95
C GLU A 22 8.07 -11.14 13.08
N PRO A 23 8.95 -11.99 13.67
CA PRO A 23 10.37 -11.72 13.74
C PRO A 23 11.01 -11.68 12.35
N LEU A 24 12.12 -10.91 12.22
CA LEU A 24 12.92 -10.77 11.01
C LEU A 24 14.33 -11.28 11.26
N GLU A 25 14.87 -12.10 10.34
CA GLU A 25 16.22 -12.64 10.43
C GLU A 25 17.00 -12.38 9.14
N LEU A 26 18.29 -12.03 9.28
CA LEU A 26 19.27 -11.98 8.19
C LEU A 26 20.00 -13.32 8.11
N SER A 27 19.89 -14.02 6.97
CA SER A 27 20.64 -15.24 6.72
C SER A 27 22.16 -14.99 6.65
N ALA A 28 22.95 -16.03 6.82
CA ALA A 28 24.41 -15.92 6.80
C ALA A 28 24.94 -15.34 5.47
N ASP A 29 24.32 -15.68 4.35
CA ASP A 29 24.69 -15.16 3.03
C ASP A 29 24.31 -13.67 2.85
N ALA A 30 23.18 -13.23 3.37
CA ALA A 30 22.80 -11.81 3.38
C ALA A 30 23.79 -10.99 4.25
N ARG A 31 24.16 -11.50 5.42
CA ARG A 31 25.17 -10.91 6.31
C ARG A 31 26.52 -10.78 5.62
N ALA A 32 26.95 -11.84 4.91
CA ALA A 32 28.21 -11.84 4.16
C ALA A 32 28.21 -10.77 3.04
N ARG A 33 27.10 -10.56 2.35
CA ARG A 33 26.95 -9.51 1.31
C ARG A 33 27.01 -8.10 1.89
N ILE A 34 26.34 -7.84 3.01
CA ILE A 34 26.45 -6.56 3.71
C ILE A 34 27.91 -6.28 4.07
N ALA A 35 28.60 -7.25 4.68
CA ALA A 35 30.00 -7.12 5.06
C ALA A 35 30.92 -6.89 3.85
N ALA A 36 30.72 -7.61 2.75
CA ALA A 36 31.48 -7.43 1.52
C ALA A 36 31.30 -6.00 0.92
N ALA A 37 30.09 -5.47 0.93
CA ALA A 37 29.81 -4.11 0.46
C ALA A 37 30.50 -3.05 1.35
N ARG A 38 30.60 -3.30 2.64
CA ARG A 38 31.33 -2.41 3.57
C ARG A 38 32.80 -2.31 3.22
N VAL A 39 33.46 -3.42 2.90
CA VAL A 39 34.87 -3.44 2.47
C VAL A 39 35.09 -2.53 1.25
N LEU A 40 34.13 -2.49 0.31
CA LEU A 40 34.24 -1.59 -0.85
C LEU A 40 34.24 -0.11 -0.44
N VAL A 41 33.39 0.29 0.52
CA VAL A 41 33.38 1.67 1.03
C VAL A 41 34.71 2.01 1.69
N GLU A 42 35.29 1.11 2.50
CA GLU A 42 36.56 1.30 3.14
C GLU A 42 37.70 1.50 2.13
N GLN A 43 37.70 0.70 1.05
CA GLN A 43 38.67 0.86 -0.04
C GLN A 43 38.47 2.18 -0.82
N ILE A 44 37.22 2.62 -1.04
CA ILE A 44 36.91 3.91 -1.67
C ILE A 44 37.49 5.07 -0.82
N VAL A 45 37.26 5.01 0.50
CA VAL A 45 37.78 6.02 1.43
C VAL A 45 39.32 6.01 1.49
N GLU A 46 39.93 4.83 1.67
CA GLU A 46 41.38 4.66 1.76
C GLU A 46 42.14 5.16 0.52
N ARG A 47 41.60 4.87 -0.67
CA ARG A 47 42.16 5.31 -1.95
C ARG A 47 41.81 6.75 -2.33
N GLY A 48 40.99 7.44 -1.55
CA GLY A 48 40.53 8.79 -1.84
C GLY A 48 39.69 8.91 -3.11
N ILE A 49 39.01 7.85 -3.52
CA ILE A 49 38.11 7.87 -4.68
C ILE A 49 36.93 8.80 -4.35
N ARG A 50 36.75 9.86 -5.16
CA ARG A 50 35.67 10.83 -4.95
C ARG A 50 34.33 10.13 -5.16
N ALA A 51 33.48 10.15 -4.13
CA ALA A 51 32.19 9.45 -4.12
C ALA A 51 31.13 10.28 -3.39
N TYR A 52 30.00 10.51 -4.05
CA TYR A 52 28.85 11.25 -3.54
C TYR A 52 28.42 10.74 -2.15
N GLY A 53 28.33 11.64 -1.17
CA GLY A 53 27.89 11.32 0.19
C GLY A 53 28.73 10.31 0.95
N VAL A 54 29.89 9.91 0.41
CA VAL A 54 30.93 9.13 1.10
C VAL A 54 32.01 10.06 1.61
N ASN A 55 32.66 10.80 0.71
CA ASN A 55 33.66 11.81 0.99
C ASN A 55 33.35 13.15 0.29
N THR A 56 32.10 13.41 -0.02
CA THR A 56 31.56 14.70 -0.46
C THR A 56 30.29 15.03 0.34
N GLY A 57 29.86 16.29 0.31
CA GLY A 57 28.53 16.67 0.76
C GLY A 57 27.42 16.00 -0.04
N VAL A 58 26.16 16.30 0.28
CA VAL A 58 24.97 15.74 -0.34
C VAL A 58 24.10 16.84 -0.96
N GLY A 59 23.19 16.47 -1.89
CA GLY A 59 22.33 17.41 -2.60
C GLY A 59 23.16 18.44 -3.37
N ALA A 60 22.81 19.72 -3.27
CA ALA A 60 23.55 20.82 -3.91
C ALA A 60 25.01 20.99 -3.40
N LEU A 61 25.39 20.33 -2.31
CA LEU A 61 26.75 20.35 -1.76
C LEU A 61 27.61 19.16 -2.24
N CYS A 62 27.16 18.40 -3.24
CA CYS A 62 27.81 17.18 -3.73
C CYS A 62 29.24 17.37 -4.24
N ASP A 63 29.62 18.60 -4.60
CA ASP A 63 30.96 18.94 -5.07
C ASP A 63 31.93 19.35 -3.95
N VAL A 64 31.47 19.55 -2.72
CA VAL A 64 32.29 19.89 -1.56
C VAL A 64 32.91 18.61 -1.00
N ILE A 65 34.25 18.52 -1.08
CA ILE A 65 35.05 17.40 -0.54
C ILE A 65 35.11 17.49 0.99
N VAL A 66 34.87 16.37 1.66
CA VAL A 66 34.92 16.20 3.11
C VAL A 66 36.11 15.34 3.48
N SER A 67 36.95 15.84 4.40
CA SER A 67 38.15 15.14 4.84
C SER A 67 37.84 13.83 5.57
N PRO A 68 38.73 12.82 5.56
CA PRO A 68 38.50 11.56 6.29
C PRO A 68 38.18 11.74 7.78
N SER A 69 38.77 12.77 8.44
CA SER A 69 38.52 13.09 9.85
C SER A 69 37.09 13.60 10.11
N GLU A 70 36.40 14.12 9.08
CA GLU A 70 35.07 14.73 9.20
C GLU A 70 33.96 13.81 8.71
N GLN A 71 34.26 12.65 8.12
CA GLN A 71 33.26 11.76 7.54
C GLN A 71 32.27 11.19 8.58
N ARG A 72 32.69 10.92 9.80
CA ARG A 72 31.82 10.53 10.92
C ARG A 72 30.86 11.66 11.29
N THR A 73 31.41 12.89 11.36
CA THR A 73 30.59 14.09 11.60
C THR A 73 29.58 14.32 10.51
N LEU A 74 29.97 14.16 9.24
CA LEU A 74 29.05 14.23 8.09
C LEU A 74 27.93 13.20 8.22
N SER A 75 28.24 11.93 8.46
CA SER A 75 27.25 10.87 8.60
C SER A 75 26.23 11.15 9.72
N ARG A 76 26.71 11.61 10.88
CA ARG A 76 25.84 12.03 11.98
C ARG A 76 24.98 13.25 11.61
N ASN A 77 25.57 14.28 11.02
CA ASN A 77 24.88 15.52 10.69
C ASN A 77 23.83 15.34 9.59
N ILE A 78 24.04 14.39 8.67
CA ILE A 78 23.02 13.99 7.70
C ILE A 78 21.76 13.54 8.45
N LEU A 79 21.85 12.64 9.43
CA LEU A 79 20.68 12.21 10.20
C LEU A 79 20.02 13.36 10.95
N MET A 80 20.83 14.20 11.63
CA MET A 80 20.35 15.32 12.44
C MET A 80 19.58 16.36 11.60
N SER A 81 20.07 16.66 10.40
CA SER A 81 19.48 17.68 9.51
C SER A 81 18.29 17.18 8.68
N HIS A 82 18.15 15.85 8.51
CA HIS A 82 17.09 15.26 7.69
C HIS A 82 15.88 14.75 8.52
N ALA A 83 16.01 14.67 9.84
CA ALA A 83 14.92 14.31 10.73
C ALA A 83 14.02 15.54 11.00
N VAL A 84 13.28 15.95 9.98
CA VAL A 84 12.46 17.18 9.96
C VAL A 84 10.97 16.91 9.76
N GLY A 85 10.55 15.67 9.93
CA GLY A 85 9.15 15.27 9.83
C GLY A 85 8.26 15.97 10.86
N VAL A 86 6.99 16.16 10.52
CA VAL A 86 5.97 16.82 11.34
C VAL A 86 4.68 16.01 11.38
N GLY A 87 3.77 16.36 12.28
CA GLY A 87 2.47 15.69 12.45
C GLY A 87 2.51 14.55 13.47
N ALA A 88 1.40 13.81 13.56
CA ALA A 88 1.31 12.64 14.42
C ALA A 88 2.30 11.55 13.95
N PRO A 89 2.86 10.75 14.87
CA PRO A 89 3.70 9.63 14.48
C PRO A 89 2.90 8.56 13.75
N LEU A 90 3.56 7.87 12.83
CA LEU A 90 3.04 6.66 12.18
C LEU A 90 2.71 5.58 13.22
N GLY A 91 1.82 4.67 12.87
CA GLY A 91 1.47 3.53 13.70
C GLY A 91 2.59 2.49 13.81
N VAL A 92 2.37 1.54 14.71
CA VAL A 92 3.30 0.41 14.95
C VAL A 92 3.55 -0.38 13.66
N ALA A 93 2.48 -0.78 12.97
CA ALA A 93 2.59 -1.59 11.76
C ALA A 93 3.31 -0.86 10.63
N GLU A 94 3.04 0.44 10.45
CA GLU A 94 3.71 1.28 9.46
C GLU A 94 5.21 1.38 9.74
N THR A 95 5.61 1.65 10.99
CA THR A 95 7.02 1.76 11.36
C THR A 95 7.74 0.42 11.19
N ARG A 96 7.13 -0.70 11.62
CA ARG A 96 7.70 -2.05 11.44
C ARG A 96 7.89 -2.41 9.97
N ALA A 97 6.90 -2.10 9.11
CA ALA A 97 6.98 -2.34 7.67
C ALA A 97 8.14 -1.57 7.02
N ILE A 98 8.31 -0.29 7.38
CA ILE A 98 9.42 0.55 6.89
C ILE A 98 10.77 -0.04 7.31
N MET A 99 10.92 -0.43 8.57
CA MET A 99 12.16 -1.02 9.08
C MET A 99 12.48 -2.36 8.40
N ALA A 100 11.48 -3.22 8.18
CA ALA A 100 11.66 -4.48 7.46
C ALA A 100 12.12 -4.26 6.01
N ALA A 101 11.52 -3.31 5.29
CA ALA A 101 11.92 -2.94 3.94
C ALA A 101 13.35 -2.35 3.91
N ALA A 102 13.74 -1.58 4.95
CA ALA A 102 15.10 -1.04 5.07
C ALA A 102 16.15 -2.16 5.25
N VAL A 103 15.92 -3.10 6.15
CA VAL A 103 16.81 -4.25 6.36
C VAL A 103 16.91 -5.09 5.09
N ASN A 104 15.78 -5.29 4.38
CA ASN A 104 15.78 -5.97 3.08
C ASN A 104 16.64 -5.24 2.03
N ASN A 105 16.54 -3.92 1.94
CA ASN A 105 17.36 -3.13 1.01
C ASN A 105 18.85 -3.27 1.32
N PHE A 106 19.25 -3.25 2.60
CA PHE A 106 20.65 -3.43 3.00
C PHE A 106 21.17 -4.83 2.69
N ALA A 107 20.33 -5.85 2.79
CA ALA A 107 20.67 -7.25 2.50
C ALA A 107 21.05 -7.50 1.03
N HIS A 108 20.71 -6.60 0.10
CA HIS A 108 21.20 -6.65 -1.28
C HIS A 108 22.72 -6.45 -1.40
N GLY A 109 23.36 -5.87 -0.36
CA GLY A 109 24.82 -5.74 -0.30
C GLY A 109 25.40 -4.68 -1.24
N HIS A 110 24.75 -3.54 -1.39
CA HIS A 110 25.20 -2.42 -2.22
C HIS A 110 25.16 -1.06 -1.49
N SER A 111 24.64 -1.02 -0.26
CA SER A 111 24.59 0.20 0.55
C SER A 111 25.90 0.52 1.27
N GLY A 112 26.71 -0.49 1.57
CA GLY A 112 28.02 -0.32 2.21
C GLY A 112 27.97 0.07 3.69
N ILE A 113 26.86 -0.22 4.38
CA ILE A 113 26.77 -0.10 5.85
C ILE A 113 27.53 -1.23 6.52
N ARG A 114 27.91 -1.03 7.78
CA ARG A 114 28.42 -2.12 8.63
C ARG A 114 27.27 -3.03 9.06
N LEU A 115 27.60 -4.29 9.32
CA LEU A 115 26.62 -5.29 9.75
C LEU A 115 25.92 -4.92 11.06
N GLU A 116 26.64 -4.27 11.99
CA GLU A 116 26.13 -3.77 13.27
C GLU A 116 24.92 -2.84 13.10
N VAL A 117 24.88 -2.06 12.02
CA VAL A 117 23.76 -1.15 11.71
C VAL A 117 22.50 -1.92 11.36
N ALA A 118 22.63 -2.96 10.54
CA ALA A 118 21.51 -3.83 10.20
C ALA A 118 21.04 -4.65 11.42
N ASP A 119 21.99 -5.18 12.21
CA ASP A 119 21.69 -5.95 13.42
C ASP A 119 20.94 -5.11 14.46
N GLN A 120 21.28 -3.84 14.61
CA GLN A 120 20.58 -2.95 15.55
C GLN A 120 19.15 -2.67 15.11
N LEU A 121 18.89 -2.49 13.80
CA LEU A 121 17.53 -2.34 13.28
C LEU A 121 16.70 -3.60 13.53
N VAL A 122 17.28 -4.79 13.31
CA VAL A 122 16.61 -6.06 13.61
C VAL A 122 16.34 -6.19 15.11
N ALA A 123 17.30 -5.87 15.97
CA ALA A 123 17.13 -5.92 17.43
C ALA A 123 16.02 -4.97 17.92
N LEU A 124 15.90 -3.77 17.34
CA LEU A 124 14.81 -2.84 17.64
C LEU A 124 13.45 -3.41 17.22
N LEU A 125 13.36 -4.04 16.04
CA LEU A 125 12.15 -4.70 15.54
C LEU A 125 11.72 -5.86 16.44
N ASP A 126 12.65 -6.75 16.80
CA ASP A 126 12.37 -7.94 17.58
C ASP A 126 11.97 -7.61 19.02
N ALA A 127 12.52 -6.52 19.56
CA ALA A 127 12.17 -6.03 20.89
C ALA A 127 10.88 -5.20 20.92
N ASP A 128 10.25 -4.93 19.78
CA ASP A 128 9.13 -3.98 19.63
C ASP A 128 9.45 -2.59 20.21
N CYS A 129 10.71 -2.18 20.04
CA CYS A 129 11.20 -0.85 20.40
C CYS A 129 11.24 0.03 19.14
N LEU A 130 10.14 0.72 18.89
CA LEU A 130 9.88 1.33 17.58
C LEU A 130 10.15 2.83 17.59
N PRO A 131 11.00 3.34 16.67
CA PRO A 131 11.21 4.78 16.49
C PRO A 131 9.91 5.53 16.22
N GLU A 132 9.77 6.73 16.79
CA GLU A 132 8.66 7.63 16.46
C GLU A 132 8.96 8.36 15.14
N VAL A 133 8.17 8.07 14.12
CA VAL A 133 8.31 8.61 12.77
C VAL A 133 7.12 9.51 12.48
N PRO A 134 7.28 10.84 12.40
CA PRO A 134 6.19 11.75 12.04
C PRO A 134 5.68 11.48 10.63
N ALA A 135 4.35 11.56 10.42
CA ALA A 135 3.72 11.13 9.19
C ALA A 135 4.03 12.01 7.96
N PHE A 136 4.34 13.30 8.16
CA PHE A 136 4.54 14.25 7.06
C PHE A 136 5.98 14.76 7.01
N GLY A 137 6.43 15.17 5.81
CA GLY A 137 7.74 15.78 5.60
C GLY A 137 8.65 15.00 4.63
N SER A 138 8.09 14.02 3.91
CA SER A 138 8.82 13.30 2.85
C SER A 138 8.13 13.46 1.51
N VAL A 139 8.91 13.63 0.47
CA VAL A 139 8.47 13.64 -0.93
C VAL A 139 8.76 12.29 -1.62
N GLY A 140 9.17 11.28 -0.85
CA GLY A 140 9.45 9.93 -1.35
C GLY A 140 10.55 9.19 -0.58
N TYR A 141 11.51 9.89 -0.01
CA TYR A 141 12.68 9.36 0.70
C TYR A 141 13.16 10.33 1.79
N LEU A 142 14.24 10.00 2.49
CA LEU A 142 15.02 10.75 3.47
C LEU A 142 14.37 10.90 4.86
N SER A 143 13.41 11.81 5.04
CA SER A 143 12.98 12.29 6.35
C SER A 143 12.49 11.18 7.30
N HIS A 144 11.61 10.30 6.86
CA HIS A 144 11.07 9.22 7.70
C HIS A 144 12.17 8.27 8.16
N MET A 145 13.05 7.89 7.24
CA MET A 145 14.21 7.03 7.55
C MET A 145 15.17 7.70 8.51
N ALA A 146 15.35 9.04 8.41
CA ALA A 146 16.19 9.79 9.34
C ALA A 146 15.67 9.69 10.79
N HIS A 147 14.35 9.77 11.01
CA HIS A 147 13.77 9.57 12.34
C HIS A 147 14.03 8.16 12.89
N ILE A 148 13.98 7.12 12.04
CA ILE A 148 14.34 5.75 12.44
C ILE A 148 15.82 5.68 12.82
N ALA A 149 16.69 6.21 11.98
CA ALA A 149 18.13 6.16 12.15
C ALA A 149 18.63 6.97 13.36
N LEU A 150 17.93 8.06 13.74
CA LEU A 150 18.27 8.80 14.96
C LEU A 150 18.29 7.91 16.19
N VAL A 151 17.34 6.98 16.33
CA VAL A 151 17.29 6.08 17.50
C VAL A 151 18.53 5.20 17.54
N CYS A 152 19.04 4.75 16.40
CA CYS A 152 20.25 3.92 16.33
C CYS A 152 21.50 4.65 16.87
N ILE A 153 21.55 5.97 16.77
CA ILE A 153 22.65 6.79 17.33
C ILE A 153 22.35 7.40 18.72
N GLY A 154 21.28 6.95 19.37
CA GLY A 154 20.86 7.40 20.70
C GLY A 154 20.14 8.75 20.74
N GLU A 155 19.75 9.28 19.58
CA GLU A 155 18.96 10.51 19.44
C GLU A 155 17.48 10.19 19.15
N GLY A 156 16.65 11.24 18.96
CA GLY A 156 15.23 11.06 18.66
C GLY A 156 14.44 10.39 19.79
N TYR A 157 13.33 9.73 19.41
CA TYR A 157 12.42 9.07 20.34
C TYR A 157 11.99 7.71 19.80
N ALA A 158 11.73 6.77 20.73
CA ALA A 158 11.16 5.47 20.44
C ALA A 158 10.01 5.15 21.42
N ARG A 159 9.08 4.28 21.00
CA ARG A 159 8.09 3.64 21.87
C ARG A 159 8.55 2.24 22.23
N PHE A 160 8.58 1.95 23.50
CA PHE A 160 8.92 0.64 24.02
C PHE A 160 7.97 0.28 25.16
N ARG A 161 7.23 -0.81 25.02
CA ARG A 161 6.22 -1.27 25.99
C ARG A 161 5.21 -0.19 26.38
N GLY A 162 4.75 0.62 25.42
CA GLY A 162 3.80 1.71 25.62
C GLY A 162 4.41 3.02 26.13
N GLU A 163 5.67 3.03 26.54
CA GLU A 163 6.39 4.20 27.05
C GLU A 163 7.13 4.93 25.91
N ARG A 164 7.10 6.25 25.92
CA ARG A 164 7.87 7.11 25.01
C ARG A 164 9.22 7.43 25.65
N LEU A 165 10.31 6.98 25.04
CA LEU A 165 11.68 7.12 25.53
C LEU A 165 12.52 7.94 24.57
N LYS A 166 13.56 8.61 25.08
CA LYS A 166 14.66 9.12 24.23
C LYS A 166 15.42 7.94 23.64
N GLY A 167 16.00 8.11 22.44
CA GLY A 167 16.72 7.05 21.74
C GLY A 167 17.81 6.39 22.61
N ARG A 168 18.60 7.18 23.35
CA ARG A 168 19.63 6.67 24.27
C ARG A 168 19.03 5.77 25.36
N ASP A 169 17.94 6.21 25.97
CA ASP A 169 17.30 5.47 27.07
C ASP A 169 16.65 4.17 26.55
N ALA A 170 16.09 4.23 25.32
CA ALA A 170 15.53 3.07 24.63
C ALA A 170 16.59 2.01 24.34
N LEU A 171 17.74 2.41 23.77
CA LEU A 171 18.87 1.51 23.52
C LEU A 171 19.41 0.91 24.82
N GLN A 172 19.61 1.72 25.85
CA GLN A 172 20.07 1.26 27.15
C GLN A 172 19.15 0.18 27.76
N ARG A 173 17.82 0.34 27.62
CA ARG A 173 16.85 -0.68 28.08
C ARG A 173 16.97 -2.02 27.35
N LEU A 174 17.51 -2.01 26.14
CA LEU A 174 17.77 -3.20 25.34
C LEU A 174 19.18 -3.74 25.52
N GLY A 175 20.04 -3.08 26.31
CA GLY A 175 21.47 -3.43 26.43
C GLY A 175 22.26 -3.13 25.16
N LEU A 176 21.80 -2.18 24.35
CA LEU A 176 22.45 -1.73 23.11
C LEU A 176 23.15 -0.40 23.33
N GLU A 177 24.30 -0.23 22.68
CA GLU A 177 25.03 1.04 22.66
C GLU A 177 24.64 1.87 21.42
N PRO A 178 24.61 3.21 21.55
CA PRO A 178 24.45 4.08 20.40
C PRO A 178 25.57 3.88 19.37
N LEU A 179 25.20 3.73 18.09
CA LEU A 179 26.18 3.60 17.01
C LEU A 179 26.94 4.91 16.79
N VAL A 180 28.26 4.79 16.62
CA VAL A 180 29.07 5.83 16.01
C VAL A 180 29.16 5.54 14.53
N LEU A 181 28.51 6.38 13.71
CA LEU A 181 28.44 6.16 12.26
C LEU A 181 29.78 6.38 11.59
N GLU A 182 30.09 5.57 10.59
CA GLU A 182 31.23 5.67 9.71
C GLU A 182 30.85 6.32 8.36
N ALA A 183 31.86 6.49 7.49
CA ALA A 183 31.65 7.03 6.14
C ALA A 183 30.50 6.33 5.41
N LYS A 184 29.67 7.08 4.71
CA LYS A 184 28.48 6.66 3.95
C LYS A 184 27.27 6.23 4.80
N GLU A 185 27.42 5.76 6.03
CA GLU A 185 26.33 5.16 6.80
C GLU A 185 25.16 6.13 7.04
N GLY A 186 25.45 7.41 7.30
CA GLY A 186 24.39 8.42 7.46
C GLY A 186 23.51 8.54 6.23
N LEU A 187 24.10 8.57 5.04
CA LEU A 187 23.33 8.65 3.79
C LEU A 187 22.60 7.33 3.48
N SER A 188 23.27 6.19 3.65
CA SER A 188 22.64 4.87 3.38
C SER A 188 21.43 4.59 4.28
N LEU A 189 21.45 5.08 5.52
CA LEU A 189 20.35 4.91 6.47
C LEU A 189 19.10 5.70 6.09
N ILE A 190 19.21 6.75 5.29
CA ILE A 190 18.07 7.62 4.96
C ILE A 190 17.63 7.53 3.50
N ASN A 191 18.47 7.02 2.62
CA ASN A 191 18.23 7.03 1.19
C ASN A 191 17.49 5.76 0.71
N GLY A 192 17.00 5.80 -0.53
CA GLY A 192 16.24 4.69 -1.10
C GLY A 192 14.74 4.81 -0.91
N THR A 193 14.02 3.75 -1.29
CA THR A 193 12.56 3.65 -1.22
C THR A 193 12.01 2.82 -0.05
N PRO A 194 12.77 2.39 0.99
CA PRO A 194 12.26 1.51 2.03
C PRO A 194 11.00 2.04 2.72
N CYS A 195 10.90 3.37 2.91
CA CYS A 195 9.73 3.97 3.55
C CYS A 195 8.46 3.69 2.75
N VAL A 196 8.43 4.07 1.47
CA VAL A 196 7.25 3.86 0.63
C VAL A 196 7.00 2.39 0.37
N THR A 197 8.05 1.58 0.21
CA THR A 197 7.91 0.14 -0.08
C THR A 197 7.30 -0.61 1.10
N GLY A 198 7.71 -0.27 2.33
CA GLY A 198 7.10 -0.81 3.55
C GLY A 198 5.63 -0.42 3.70
N LEU A 199 5.32 0.86 3.52
CA LEU A 199 3.93 1.36 3.56
C LEU A 199 3.06 0.73 2.46
N ALA A 200 3.60 0.54 1.26
CA ALA A 200 2.89 -0.09 0.15
C ALA A 200 2.60 -1.57 0.40
N ALA A 201 3.54 -2.31 0.98
CA ALA A 201 3.33 -3.70 1.38
C ALA A 201 2.19 -3.83 2.41
N LEU A 202 2.16 -2.92 3.38
CA LEU A 202 1.08 -2.86 4.37
C LEU A 202 -0.26 -2.49 3.72
N ALA A 203 -0.27 -1.53 2.78
CA ALA A 203 -1.47 -1.13 2.05
C ALA A 203 -2.04 -2.29 1.22
N LEU A 204 -1.19 -3.10 0.56
CA LEU A 204 -1.61 -4.30 -0.16
C LEU A 204 -2.30 -5.30 0.74
N ALA A 205 -1.72 -5.62 1.91
CA ALA A 205 -2.31 -6.57 2.85
C ALA A 205 -3.67 -6.10 3.40
N ARG A 206 -3.78 -4.81 3.72
CA ARG A 206 -5.04 -4.22 4.18
C ARG A 206 -6.09 -4.15 3.05
N ALA A 207 -5.68 -3.82 1.82
CA ALA A 207 -6.58 -3.77 0.66
C ALA A 207 -7.09 -5.16 0.26
N GLU A 208 -6.23 -6.19 0.25
CA GLU A 208 -6.63 -7.57 -0.04
C GLU A 208 -7.71 -8.04 0.95
N ARG A 209 -7.48 -7.86 2.25
CA ARG A 209 -8.46 -8.20 3.30
C ARG A 209 -9.76 -7.41 3.13
N LEU A 210 -9.66 -6.11 2.86
CA LEU A 210 -10.84 -5.26 2.62
C LEU A 210 -11.67 -5.76 1.44
N LEU A 211 -11.03 -6.13 0.33
CA LEU A 211 -11.73 -6.65 -0.85
C LEU A 211 -12.41 -7.99 -0.58
N ASP A 212 -11.81 -8.85 0.25
CA ASP A 212 -12.46 -10.10 0.66
C ASP A 212 -13.71 -9.86 1.51
N TRP A 213 -13.66 -8.91 2.43
CA TRP A 213 -14.83 -8.48 3.18
C TRP A 213 -15.88 -7.81 2.30
N THR A 214 -15.45 -7.02 1.31
CA THR A 214 -16.35 -6.29 0.43
C THR A 214 -17.23 -7.24 -0.38
N ASP A 215 -16.71 -8.36 -0.88
CA ASP A 215 -17.48 -9.37 -1.60
C ASP A 215 -18.56 -10.00 -0.70
N MET A 216 -18.21 -10.34 0.55
CA MET A 216 -19.14 -10.95 1.50
C MET A 216 -20.24 -9.99 1.94
N VAL A 217 -19.90 -8.74 2.22
CA VAL A 217 -20.91 -7.71 2.59
C VAL A 217 -21.80 -7.38 1.41
N ALA A 218 -21.24 -7.31 0.20
CA ALA A 218 -22.02 -7.13 -1.02
C ALA A 218 -22.99 -8.28 -1.26
N ALA A 219 -22.61 -9.53 -0.97
CA ALA A 219 -23.51 -10.69 -1.05
C ALA A 219 -24.68 -10.55 -0.07
N MET A 220 -24.44 -10.15 1.19
CA MET A 220 -25.52 -9.89 2.16
C MET A 220 -26.47 -8.78 1.67
N SER A 221 -25.92 -7.68 1.17
CA SER A 221 -26.73 -6.58 0.63
C SER A 221 -27.54 -7.01 -0.59
N PHE A 222 -26.93 -7.79 -1.48
CA PHE A 222 -27.55 -8.31 -2.69
C PHE A 222 -28.74 -9.24 -2.37
N GLU A 223 -28.57 -10.14 -1.41
CA GLU A 223 -29.62 -11.06 -0.98
C GLU A 223 -30.79 -10.30 -0.34
N ASN A 224 -30.53 -9.34 0.56
CA ASN A 224 -31.55 -8.50 1.17
C ASN A 224 -32.32 -7.66 0.15
N LEU A 225 -31.64 -7.16 -0.88
CA LEU A 225 -32.22 -6.37 -1.96
C LEU A 225 -32.86 -7.24 -3.06
N ARG A 226 -32.91 -8.56 -2.88
CA ARG A 226 -33.57 -9.53 -3.75
C ARG A 226 -33.02 -9.46 -5.17
N GLY A 227 -31.69 -9.51 -5.31
CA GLY A 227 -31.02 -9.43 -6.60
C GLY A 227 -31.25 -10.62 -7.51
N GLN A 228 -30.99 -10.46 -8.81
CA GLN A 228 -31.12 -11.51 -9.82
C GLN A 228 -29.74 -12.12 -10.11
N LEU A 229 -29.55 -13.41 -9.81
CA LEU A 229 -28.28 -14.13 -9.94
C LEU A 229 -27.75 -14.19 -11.38
N ALA A 230 -28.58 -13.94 -12.38
CA ALA A 230 -28.15 -13.87 -13.79
C ALA A 230 -27.03 -12.86 -14.05
N ALA A 231 -26.88 -11.85 -13.19
CA ALA A 231 -25.77 -10.91 -13.26
C ALA A 231 -24.38 -11.53 -12.96
N PHE A 232 -24.37 -12.72 -12.34
CA PHE A 232 -23.17 -13.44 -11.94
C PHE A 232 -22.98 -14.76 -12.69
N ASP A 233 -23.78 -14.96 -13.77
CA ASP A 233 -23.69 -16.15 -14.62
C ASP A 233 -22.28 -16.34 -15.16
N GLU A 234 -21.75 -17.56 -15.06
CA GLU A 234 -20.36 -17.89 -15.38
C GLU A 234 -20.07 -17.73 -16.87
N ASP A 235 -20.94 -18.26 -17.74
CA ASP A 235 -20.75 -18.18 -19.19
C ASP A 235 -20.79 -16.73 -19.66
N SER A 236 -21.68 -15.93 -19.06
CA SER A 236 -21.79 -14.51 -19.36
C SER A 236 -20.54 -13.73 -18.93
N LEU A 237 -20.04 -13.95 -17.71
CA LEU A 237 -18.85 -13.25 -17.19
C LEU A 237 -17.58 -13.69 -17.92
N ALA A 238 -17.47 -14.95 -18.35
CA ALA A 238 -16.32 -15.48 -19.09
C ALA A 238 -16.11 -14.80 -20.46
N LEU A 239 -17.15 -14.18 -21.03
CA LEU A 239 -17.03 -13.40 -22.26
C LEU A 239 -16.17 -12.12 -22.08
N ARG A 240 -15.95 -11.71 -20.84
CA ARG A 240 -15.08 -10.58 -20.50
C ARG A 240 -13.77 -11.07 -19.88
N ILE A 241 -12.66 -10.86 -20.58
CA ILE A 241 -11.33 -11.33 -20.15
C ILE A 241 -10.81 -10.41 -19.05
N SER A 242 -11.08 -10.76 -17.76
CA SER A 242 -10.54 -10.10 -16.56
C SER A 242 -10.52 -11.14 -15.44
N PRO A 243 -9.34 -11.50 -14.93
CA PRO A 243 -9.20 -12.46 -13.84
C PRO A 243 -9.98 -12.05 -12.58
N GLY A 244 -9.86 -10.78 -12.19
CA GLY A 244 -10.54 -10.26 -11.01
C GLY A 244 -12.06 -10.28 -11.14
N LEU A 245 -12.61 -9.96 -12.33
CA LEU A 245 -14.06 -10.02 -12.59
C LEU A 245 -14.59 -11.45 -12.42
N ASN A 246 -13.93 -12.43 -13.01
CA ASN A 246 -14.33 -13.84 -12.95
C ASN A 246 -14.24 -14.38 -11.53
N LEU A 247 -13.17 -14.04 -10.80
CA LEU A 247 -13.00 -14.39 -9.40
C LEU A 247 -14.15 -13.84 -8.54
N VAL A 248 -14.49 -12.56 -8.68
CA VAL A 248 -15.58 -11.96 -7.89
C VAL A 248 -16.94 -12.57 -8.28
N GLY A 249 -17.18 -12.84 -9.56
CA GLY A 249 -18.39 -13.55 -10.02
C GLY A 249 -18.55 -14.90 -9.35
N GLU A 250 -17.48 -15.69 -9.29
CA GLU A 250 -17.46 -16.98 -8.61
C GLU A 250 -17.68 -16.84 -7.10
N ARG A 251 -17.00 -15.88 -6.44
CA ARG A 251 -17.20 -15.61 -5.01
C ARG A 251 -18.65 -15.22 -4.70
N MET A 252 -19.29 -14.41 -5.55
CA MET A 252 -20.70 -14.04 -5.40
C MET A 252 -21.63 -15.25 -5.57
N ARG A 253 -21.41 -16.11 -6.58
CA ARG A 253 -22.19 -17.34 -6.76
C ARG A 253 -22.07 -18.27 -5.56
N THR A 254 -20.84 -18.44 -5.05
CA THR A 254 -20.56 -19.28 -3.87
C THR A 254 -21.21 -18.70 -2.61
N ALA A 255 -21.07 -17.41 -2.36
CA ALA A 255 -21.62 -16.75 -1.17
C ALA A 255 -23.16 -16.79 -1.13
N LEU A 256 -23.80 -16.80 -2.30
CA LEU A 256 -25.27 -16.76 -2.47
C LEU A 256 -25.88 -18.13 -2.80
N ALA A 257 -25.07 -19.19 -2.86
CA ALA A 257 -25.56 -20.55 -3.12
C ALA A 257 -26.62 -20.94 -2.07
N ASP A 258 -27.63 -21.66 -2.51
CA ASP A 258 -28.74 -22.19 -1.68
C ASP A 258 -29.58 -21.12 -0.95
N SER A 259 -29.57 -19.87 -1.46
CA SER A 259 -30.44 -18.81 -0.93
C SER A 259 -31.89 -19.07 -1.26
N GLY A 260 -32.68 -19.40 -0.26
CA GLY A 260 -34.16 -19.50 -0.41
C GLY A 260 -34.80 -18.15 -0.69
N ILE A 261 -34.22 -17.04 -0.12
CA ILE A 261 -34.70 -15.68 -0.39
C ILE A 261 -34.59 -15.36 -1.88
N LEU A 262 -33.44 -15.62 -2.52
CA LEU A 262 -33.24 -15.35 -3.94
C LEU A 262 -34.07 -16.31 -4.82
N ALA A 263 -34.21 -17.57 -4.43
CA ALA A 263 -35.06 -18.54 -5.12
C ALA A 263 -36.52 -18.10 -5.16
N ALA A 264 -37.03 -17.52 -4.07
CA ALA A 264 -38.41 -17.03 -3.96
C ALA A 264 -38.70 -15.81 -4.86
N VAL A 265 -37.68 -15.12 -5.37
CA VAL A 265 -37.84 -13.87 -6.15
C VAL A 265 -37.25 -13.95 -7.55
N VAL A 266 -37.00 -15.14 -8.06
CA VAL A 266 -36.51 -15.32 -9.44
C VAL A 266 -37.48 -14.67 -10.44
N GLY A 267 -36.92 -13.79 -11.30
CA GLY A 267 -37.70 -13.15 -12.37
C GLY A 267 -38.59 -11.98 -11.92
N HIS A 268 -38.61 -11.59 -10.65
CA HIS A 268 -39.43 -10.46 -10.19
C HIS A 268 -38.95 -9.10 -10.79
N ARG A 269 -37.73 -9.05 -11.30
CA ARG A 269 -37.13 -7.93 -12.07
C ARG A 269 -36.41 -8.47 -13.30
N THR A 270 -36.48 -7.74 -14.40
CA THR A 270 -35.72 -8.07 -15.61
C THR A 270 -34.22 -7.76 -15.41
N GLN A 271 -33.91 -6.71 -14.66
CA GLN A 271 -32.54 -6.26 -14.49
C GLN A 271 -32.34 -5.49 -13.16
N ASP A 272 -31.29 -5.81 -12.45
CA ASP A 272 -30.87 -5.10 -11.24
C ASP A 272 -30.19 -3.75 -11.54
N PRO A 273 -30.22 -2.81 -10.59
CA PRO A 273 -29.45 -1.57 -10.71
C PRO A 273 -27.95 -1.82 -10.75
N LEU A 274 -27.19 -0.85 -11.28
CA LEU A 274 -25.73 -0.98 -11.46
C LEU A 274 -25.00 -1.32 -10.17
N SER A 275 -25.35 -0.71 -9.04
CA SER A 275 -24.67 -0.99 -7.76
C SER A 275 -24.79 -2.44 -7.26
N MET A 276 -25.66 -3.24 -7.87
CA MET A 276 -25.84 -4.67 -7.61
C MET A 276 -25.21 -5.53 -8.72
N ARG A 277 -25.63 -5.32 -9.98
CA ARG A 277 -25.18 -6.17 -11.09
C ARG A 277 -23.74 -5.93 -11.54
N THR A 278 -23.12 -4.78 -11.19
CA THR A 278 -21.72 -4.50 -11.53
C THR A 278 -20.74 -4.85 -10.42
N ILE A 279 -21.15 -5.56 -9.37
CA ILE A 279 -20.24 -6.02 -8.30
C ILE A 279 -19.00 -6.72 -8.89
N PRO A 280 -19.12 -7.74 -9.79
CA PRO A 280 -17.94 -8.36 -10.38
C PRO A 280 -17.05 -7.40 -11.17
N HIS A 281 -17.64 -6.42 -11.84
CA HIS A 281 -16.90 -5.46 -12.66
C HIS A 281 -16.07 -4.48 -11.83
N VAL A 282 -16.63 -3.95 -10.75
CA VAL A 282 -15.96 -2.92 -9.93
C VAL A 282 -14.99 -3.57 -8.94
N HIS A 283 -15.44 -4.58 -8.20
CA HIS A 283 -14.56 -5.29 -7.27
C HIS A 283 -13.44 -6.04 -8.01
N GLY A 284 -13.79 -6.65 -9.18
CA GLY A 284 -12.82 -7.34 -10.02
C GLY A 284 -11.74 -6.40 -10.57
N ALA A 285 -12.12 -5.22 -11.06
CA ALA A 285 -11.16 -4.22 -11.50
C ALA A 285 -10.21 -3.78 -10.36
N ALA A 286 -10.72 -3.65 -9.14
CA ALA A 286 -9.90 -3.35 -7.98
C ALA A 286 -8.92 -4.49 -7.64
N ARG A 287 -9.33 -5.76 -7.81
CA ARG A 287 -8.44 -6.93 -7.62
C ARG A 287 -7.37 -7.00 -8.71
N ASP A 288 -7.69 -6.69 -9.96
CA ASP A 288 -6.70 -6.63 -11.05
C ASP A 288 -5.66 -5.52 -10.76
N VAL A 289 -6.09 -4.35 -10.27
CA VAL A 289 -5.18 -3.27 -9.83
C VAL A 289 -4.34 -3.69 -8.64
N LEU A 290 -4.93 -4.40 -7.65
CA LEU A 290 -4.19 -4.92 -6.49
C LEU A 290 -3.06 -5.86 -6.94
N THR A 291 -3.34 -6.79 -7.85
CA THR A 291 -2.35 -7.72 -8.42
C THR A 291 -1.22 -6.97 -9.13
N ALA A 292 -1.55 -6.03 -10.01
CA ALA A 292 -0.55 -5.22 -10.70
C ALA A 292 0.30 -4.39 -9.73
N THR A 293 -0.31 -3.86 -8.67
CA THR A 293 0.40 -3.12 -7.62
C THR A 293 1.34 -4.03 -6.82
N ALA A 294 0.90 -5.25 -6.48
CA ALA A 294 1.71 -6.25 -5.80
C ALA A 294 2.98 -6.60 -6.60
N ASP A 295 2.86 -6.73 -7.94
CA ASP A 295 4.01 -6.95 -8.82
C ASP A 295 5.00 -5.77 -8.79
N VAL A 296 4.52 -4.53 -8.72
CA VAL A 296 5.39 -3.35 -8.60
C VAL A 296 6.13 -3.37 -7.25
N VAL A 297 5.43 -3.62 -6.14
CA VAL A 297 6.02 -3.66 -4.80
C VAL A 297 7.05 -4.78 -4.68
N ASN A 298 6.77 -5.96 -5.22
CA ASN A 298 7.72 -7.08 -5.22
C ASN A 298 8.98 -6.76 -6.04
N ARG A 299 8.85 -6.11 -7.21
CA ARG A 299 10.01 -5.65 -7.98
C ARG A 299 10.82 -4.61 -7.23
N GLU A 300 10.16 -3.70 -6.50
CA GLU A 300 10.85 -2.70 -5.67
C GLU A 300 11.62 -3.36 -4.52
N LEU A 301 11.01 -4.34 -3.82
CA LEU A 301 11.68 -5.12 -2.78
C LEU A 301 12.87 -5.94 -3.31
N ALA A 302 12.81 -6.38 -4.57
CA ALA A 302 13.89 -7.08 -5.24
C ALA A 302 14.96 -6.15 -5.83
N SER A 303 14.77 -4.83 -5.77
CA SER A 303 15.65 -3.83 -6.34
C SER A 303 16.59 -3.23 -5.31
N ILE A 304 17.75 -2.74 -5.79
CA ILE A 304 18.66 -1.93 -5.01
C ILE A 304 18.23 -0.48 -5.17
N THR A 305 17.76 0.15 -4.10
CA THR A 305 17.15 1.48 -4.16
C THR A 305 17.99 2.58 -3.52
N ASP A 306 19.20 2.26 -3.01
CA ASP A 306 20.14 3.24 -2.45
C ASP A 306 20.78 4.12 -3.53
N ASN A 307 21.32 5.27 -3.15
CA ASN A 307 22.14 6.17 -3.97
C ASN A 307 23.16 6.92 -3.08
N PRO A 308 24.47 6.79 -3.36
CA PRO A 308 25.10 5.96 -4.39
C PRO A 308 25.15 4.48 -4.00
N ILE A 309 25.22 3.60 -4.98
CA ILE A 309 25.51 2.19 -4.76
C ILE A 309 26.99 1.91 -4.88
N VAL A 310 27.48 0.90 -4.14
CA VAL A 310 28.83 0.37 -4.25
C VAL A 310 28.82 -0.99 -4.92
N ALA A 311 29.83 -1.25 -5.74
CA ALA A 311 29.97 -2.50 -6.52
C ALA A 311 31.44 -2.77 -6.84
N GLY A 312 31.72 -3.88 -7.51
CA GLY A 312 33.06 -4.28 -7.92
C GLY A 312 33.72 -5.22 -6.92
N THR A 313 35.05 -5.16 -6.83
CA THR A 313 35.85 -5.96 -5.90
C THR A 313 36.72 -5.04 -5.03
N PRO A 314 37.31 -5.55 -3.93
CA PRO A 314 38.24 -4.74 -3.12
C PRO A 314 39.42 -4.18 -3.92
N GLU A 315 39.82 -4.87 -4.99
CA GLU A 315 40.93 -4.42 -5.88
C GLU A 315 40.44 -3.34 -6.88
N ASP A 316 39.16 -3.40 -7.31
CA ASP A 316 38.51 -2.45 -8.23
C ASP A 316 37.16 -1.99 -7.65
N PRO A 317 37.13 -1.23 -6.53
CA PRO A 317 35.90 -0.76 -5.93
C PRO A 317 35.29 0.34 -6.81
N ARG A 318 33.98 0.25 -7.05
CA ARG A 318 33.21 1.19 -7.87
C ARG A 318 32.09 1.82 -7.07
N VAL A 319 31.79 3.06 -7.38
CA VAL A 319 30.65 3.79 -6.83
C VAL A 319 29.86 4.42 -7.98
N TYR A 320 28.54 4.25 -7.93
CA TYR A 320 27.65 4.80 -8.96
C TYR A 320 26.63 5.73 -8.31
N SER A 321 26.70 7.01 -8.67
CA SER A 321 25.66 7.98 -8.34
C SER A 321 24.59 7.94 -9.44
N GLN A 322 23.35 7.68 -9.06
CA GLN A 322 22.22 7.45 -9.99
C GLN A 322 20.89 7.85 -9.29
N ALA A 323 19.75 7.47 -9.84
CA ALA A 323 18.44 7.88 -9.36
C ALA A 323 17.58 6.71 -8.81
N HIS A 324 18.15 5.61 -8.33
CA HIS A 324 17.41 4.45 -7.82
C HIS A 324 16.54 4.78 -6.59
N ALA A 325 16.83 5.84 -5.86
CA ALA A 325 16.03 6.31 -4.73
C ALA A 325 14.68 6.93 -5.16
N VAL A 326 14.48 7.19 -6.47
CA VAL A 326 13.24 7.79 -6.99
C VAL A 326 12.18 6.73 -7.20
N GLY A 327 11.20 6.65 -6.32
CA GLY A 327 10.13 5.66 -6.31
C GLY A 327 8.96 5.98 -7.26
N ALA A 328 9.20 6.39 -8.52
CA ALA A 328 8.14 6.79 -9.44
C ALA A 328 7.15 5.66 -9.74
N SER A 329 7.65 4.44 -9.96
CA SER A 329 6.79 3.27 -10.24
C SER A 329 5.83 2.97 -9.10
N ILE A 330 6.36 2.99 -7.86
CA ILE A 330 5.57 2.66 -6.68
C ILE A 330 4.59 3.80 -6.33
N ALA A 331 4.93 5.06 -6.63
CA ALA A 331 4.02 6.19 -6.48
C ALA A 331 2.78 6.05 -7.38
N LEU A 332 2.98 5.75 -8.67
CA LEU A 332 1.90 5.50 -9.62
C LEU A 332 1.04 4.28 -9.22
N ALA A 333 1.67 3.21 -8.74
CA ALA A 333 0.96 2.02 -8.28
C ALA A 333 0.08 2.31 -7.06
N MET A 334 0.58 3.10 -6.09
CA MET A 334 -0.18 3.51 -4.91
C MET A 334 -1.35 4.44 -5.25
N ASP A 335 -1.19 5.37 -6.19
CA ASP A 335 -2.27 6.22 -6.68
C ASP A 335 -3.36 5.40 -7.40
N SER A 336 -2.96 4.39 -8.17
CA SER A 336 -3.88 3.47 -8.83
C SER A 336 -4.68 2.65 -7.83
N LEU A 337 -4.01 2.07 -6.82
CA LEU A 337 -4.66 1.32 -5.74
C LEU A 337 -5.62 2.21 -4.95
N ALA A 338 -5.21 3.43 -4.59
CA ALA A 338 -6.03 4.41 -3.90
C ALA A 338 -7.34 4.70 -4.65
N THR A 339 -7.24 4.91 -5.97
CA THR A 339 -8.41 5.16 -6.83
C THR A 339 -9.33 3.93 -6.91
N ALA A 340 -8.77 2.73 -7.05
CA ALA A 340 -9.55 1.50 -7.13
C ALA A 340 -10.34 1.24 -5.82
N ILE A 341 -9.70 1.40 -4.67
CA ILE A 341 -10.37 1.22 -3.36
C ILE A 341 -11.42 2.32 -3.11
N ALA A 342 -11.15 3.58 -3.50
CA ALA A 342 -12.14 4.65 -3.40
C ALA A 342 -13.41 4.35 -4.23
N GLN A 343 -13.26 3.74 -5.40
CA GLN A 343 -14.38 3.34 -6.25
C GLN A 343 -15.20 2.19 -5.59
N VAL A 344 -14.54 1.19 -5.02
CA VAL A 344 -15.19 0.11 -4.27
C VAL A 344 -15.98 0.66 -3.08
N ALA A 345 -15.39 1.59 -2.32
CA ALA A 345 -16.03 2.24 -1.19
C ALA A 345 -17.28 3.05 -1.60
N ALA A 346 -17.21 3.77 -2.73
CA ALA A 346 -18.35 4.49 -3.28
C ALA A 346 -19.48 3.55 -3.69
N MET A 347 -19.14 2.34 -4.17
CA MET A 347 -20.12 1.33 -4.52
C MET A 347 -20.79 0.69 -3.29
N ALA A 348 -20.04 0.49 -2.22
CA ALA A 348 -20.57 0.04 -0.93
C ALA A 348 -21.60 1.05 -0.37
N GLU A 349 -21.30 2.35 -0.44
CA GLU A 349 -22.23 3.42 -0.05
C GLU A 349 -23.51 3.42 -0.92
N ARG A 350 -23.42 3.14 -2.23
CA ARG A 350 -24.62 3.02 -3.08
C ARG A 350 -25.49 1.82 -2.72
N ARG A 351 -24.91 0.71 -2.24
CA ARG A 351 -25.71 -0.42 -1.74
C ARG A 351 -26.34 -0.11 -0.38
N LEU A 352 -25.62 0.59 0.48
CA LEU A 352 -26.15 1.11 1.74
C LEU A 352 -27.36 2.02 1.50
N ASP A 353 -27.27 2.98 0.56
CA ASP A 353 -28.38 3.85 0.16
C ASP A 353 -29.62 3.04 -0.21
N ARG A 354 -29.45 1.95 -0.96
CA ARG A 354 -30.57 1.08 -1.33
C ARG A 354 -31.19 0.34 -0.15
N LEU A 355 -30.38 -0.14 0.77
CA LEU A 355 -30.88 -0.86 1.96
C LEU A 355 -31.75 0.05 2.83
N VAL A 356 -31.35 1.30 3.03
CA VAL A 356 -32.06 2.24 3.92
C VAL A 356 -33.23 2.96 3.24
N ASN A 357 -33.35 2.86 1.91
CA ASN A 357 -34.39 3.54 1.12
C ASN A 357 -35.60 2.64 0.88
N PRO A 358 -36.76 2.91 1.52
CA PRO A 358 -37.95 2.05 1.42
C PRO A 358 -38.51 1.98 0.01
N LEU A 359 -38.26 2.98 -0.86
CA LEU A 359 -38.77 3.00 -2.23
C LEU A 359 -38.15 1.93 -3.13
N VAL A 360 -37.00 1.37 -2.73
CA VAL A 360 -36.26 0.40 -3.55
C VAL A 360 -35.92 -0.89 -2.81
N SER A 361 -35.88 -0.90 -1.47
CA SER A 361 -35.58 -2.08 -0.67
C SER A 361 -36.82 -2.92 -0.37
N GLY A 362 -38.00 -2.28 -0.25
CA GLY A 362 -39.20 -2.90 0.29
C GLY A 362 -39.12 -3.22 1.78
N LEU A 363 -38.13 -2.64 2.47
CA LEU A 363 -37.90 -2.71 3.93
C LEU A 363 -38.38 -1.41 4.60
N PRO A 364 -38.58 -1.40 5.92
CA PRO A 364 -38.87 -0.17 6.65
C PRO A 364 -37.88 0.94 6.37
N ALA A 365 -38.35 2.20 6.31
CA ALA A 365 -37.51 3.37 6.06
C ALA A 365 -36.35 3.42 7.06
N PHE A 366 -35.14 3.59 6.54
CA PHE A 366 -33.90 3.65 7.33
C PHE A 366 -33.66 2.41 8.22
N LEU A 367 -34.32 1.28 7.92
CA LEU A 367 -34.25 0.04 8.68
C LEU A 367 -34.67 0.22 10.15
N ALA A 368 -35.69 1.06 10.39
CA ALA A 368 -36.22 1.40 11.71
C ALA A 368 -37.69 0.99 11.86
N GLU A 369 -38.02 0.37 13.01
CA GLU A 369 -39.39 0.07 13.44
C GLU A 369 -39.54 0.41 14.93
N PRO A 370 -40.58 1.18 15.34
CA PRO A 370 -41.59 1.83 14.51
C PRO A 370 -41.05 3.10 13.82
N GLY A 371 -41.36 3.28 12.54
CA GLY A 371 -40.98 4.50 11.81
C GLY A 371 -41.60 5.75 12.42
N GLY A 372 -40.87 6.88 12.36
CA GLY A 372 -41.31 8.17 12.87
C GLY A 372 -40.80 8.49 14.28
N THR A 373 -40.81 7.56 15.22
CA THR A 373 -40.16 7.71 16.53
C THR A 373 -38.72 7.24 16.52
N CYS A 374 -38.37 6.31 15.63
CA CYS A 374 -37.02 5.84 15.39
C CYS A 374 -36.51 6.31 14.03
N SER A 375 -35.25 6.72 13.97
CA SER A 375 -34.53 7.19 12.77
C SER A 375 -33.58 6.16 12.16
N GLY A 376 -33.21 5.13 12.92
CA GLY A 376 -32.41 4.00 12.46
C GLY A 376 -31.08 4.41 11.83
N PHE A 377 -30.81 3.90 10.62
CA PHE A 377 -29.57 4.11 9.89
C PHE A 377 -29.52 5.41 9.05
N MET A 378 -30.50 6.33 9.19
CA MET A 378 -30.56 7.55 8.39
C MET A 378 -29.26 8.34 8.44
N ILE A 379 -28.74 8.64 9.64
CA ILE A 379 -27.52 9.45 9.80
C ILE A 379 -26.24 8.61 9.60
N ALA A 380 -26.29 7.31 9.80
CA ALA A 380 -25.17 6.42 9.44
C ALA A 380 -24.84 6.49 7.93
N GLN A 381 -25.87 6.62 7.07
CA GLN A 381 -25.69 6.87 5.63
C GLN A 381 -24.95 8.20 5.38
N TYR A 382 -25.25 9.26 6.13
CA TYR A 382 -24.55 10.56 5.99
C TYR A 382 -23.06 10.41 6.32
N THR A 383 -22.72 9.61 7.34
CA THR A 383 -21.33 9.31 7.68
C THR A 383 -20.63 8.61 6.50
N ALA A 384 -21.25 7.59 5.91
CA ALA A 384 -20.70 6.90 4.74
C ALA A 384 -20.51 7.85 3.55
N ALA A 385 -21.48 8.70 3.24
CA ALA A 385 -21.41 9.68 2.16
C ALA A 385 -20.29 10.72 2.40
N SER A 386 -20.09 11.17 3.65
CA SER A 386 -18.99 12.05 4.03
C SER A 386 -17.62 11.40 3.78
N LEU A 387 -17.45 10.14 4.15
CA LEU A 387 -16.21 9.39 3.92
C LEU A 387 -15.95 9.16 2.43
N VAL A 388 -16.99 8.91 1.62
CA VAL A 388 -16.85 8.85 0.14
C VAL A 388 -16.37 10.18 -0.41
N ALA A 389 -16.90 11.32 0.08
CA ALA A 389 -16.44 12.64 -0.34
C ALA A 389 -14.98 12.90 0.05
N GLN A 390 -14.54 12.43 1.22
CA GLN A 390 -13.13 12.48 1.63
C GLN A 390 -12.25 11.62 0.72
N ASN A 391 -12.65 10.37 0.43
CA ASN A 391 -11.91 9.48 -0.46
C ASN A 391 -11.74 10.05 -1.86
N ARG A 392 -12.73 10.79 -2.42
CA ARG A 392 -12.60 11.47 -3.71
C ARG A 392 -11.48 12.50 -3.70
N ARG A 393 -11.29 13.23 -2.61
CA ARG A 393 -10.20 14.21 -2.47
C ARG A 393 -8.85 13.50 -2.33
N LEU A 394 -8.79 12.45 -1.51
CA LEU A 394 -7.58 11.65 -1.31
C LEU A 394 -7.17 10.87 -2.56
N ALA A 395 -8.11 10.52 -3.44
CA ALA A 395 -7.83 9.81 -4.68
C ALA A 395 -7.17 10.67 -5.77
N LEU A 396 -7.02 11.99 -5.56
CA LEU A 396 -6.22 12.82 -6.47
C LEU A 396 -4.77 12.30 -6.50
N PRO A 397 -4.15 12.15 -7.69
CA PRO A 397 -2.80 11.59 -7.79
C PRO A 397 -1.76 12.45 -7.07
N ALA A 398 -1.06 11.90 -6.09
CA ALA A 398 0.08 12.55 -5.45
C ALA A 398 1.32 12.50 -6.35
N SER A 399 1.45 11.47 -7.18
CA SER A 399 2.57 11.27 -8.11
C SER A 399 2.68 12.34 -9.21
N LEU A 400 1.64 13.14 -9.41
CA LEU A 400 1.63 14.25 -10.36
C LEU A 400 2.03 15.59 -9.72
N ASP A 401 2.21 15.61 -8.41
CA ASP A 401 2.62 16.82 -7.71
C ASP A 401 4.08 17.15 -8.08
N GLY A 402 4.35 18.40 -8.34
CA GLY A 402 5.67 18.86 -8.75
C GLY A 402 6.40 19.58 -7.62
N GLY A 403 7.58 20.07 -7.93
CA GLY A 403 8.33 20.90 -7.00
C GLY A 403 9.84 20.80 -7.24
N ILE A 404 10.56 21.74 -6.67
CA ILE A 404 12.01 21.81 -6.73
C ILE A 404 12.53 22.01 -5.30
N THR A 405 13.51 21.18 -4.91
CA THR A 405 14.17 21.25 -3.61
C THR A 405 15.69 21.20 -3.76
N SER A 406 16.41 21.26 -2.64
CA SER A 406 17.88 21.08 -2.60
C SER A 406 18.64 21.98 -3.58
N GLY A 407 18.24 23.28 -3.71
CA GLY A 407 18.94 24.24 -4.55
C GLY A 407 18.98 23.83 -6.02
N LEU A 408 17.88 23.35 -6.59
CA LEU A 408 17.70 22.83 -7.95
C LEU A 408 18.25 21.42 -8.20
N GLN A 409 18.86 20.76 -7.22
CA GLN A 409 19.41 19.41 -7.39
C GLN A 409 18.29 18.36 -7.45
N GLU A 410 17.19 18.60 -6.73
CA GLU A 410 16.00 17.76 -6.69
C GLU A 410 14.87 18.48 -7.46
N ASP A 411 14.88 18.44 -8.78
CA ASP A 411 13.93 19.12 -9.67
C ASP A 411 12.82 18.19 -10.23
N HIS A 412 12.80 16.95 -9.73
CA HIS A 412 11.70 16.00 -9.91
C HIS A 412 11.39 15.31 -8.58
N LEU A 413 10.17 15.48 -8.08
CA LEU A 413 9.69 14.86 -6.84
C LEU A 413 8.60 13.84 -7.18
N CYS A 414 8.81 12.58 -6.82
CA CYS A 414 7.85 11.51 -7.13
C CYS A 414 6.69 11.40 -6.14
N HIS A 415 6.76 12.04 -4.97
CA HIS A 415 5.75 12.01 -3.89
C HIS A 415 5.26 10.60 -3.51
N ALA A 416 6.13 9.59 -3.57
CA ALA A 416 5.78 8.19 -3.36
C ALA A 416 5.29 7.93 -1.93
N THR A 417 5.92 8.52 -0.89
CA THR A 417 5.46 8.38 0.50
C THR A 417 4.06 8.98 0.71
N PRO A 418 3.75 10.22 0.25
CA PRO A 418 2.39 10.75 0.27
C PRO A 418 1.38 9.85 -0.46
N ALA A 419 1.74 9.27 -1.62
CA ALA A 419 0.86 8.36 -2.36
C ALA A 419 0.50 7.11 -1.53
N ALA A 420 1.47 6.52 -0.81
CA ALA A 420 1.22 5.36 0.04
C ALA A 420 0.39 5.71 1.30
N LEU A 421 0.68 6.84 1.95
CA LEU A 421 -0.05 7.27 3.15
C LEU A 421 -1.52 7.55 2.85
N LYS A 422 -1.83 8.27 1.74
CA LYS A 422 -3.22 8.51 1.36
C LYS A 422 -3.95 7.23 0.93
N ALA A 423 -3.24 6.25 0.33
CA ALA A 423 -3.83 4.95 0.01
C ALA A 423 -4.26 4.20 1.29
N LEU A 424 -3.42 4.19 2.33
CA LEU A 424 -3.76 3.64 3.65
C LEU A 424 -4.99 4.34 4.26
N GLU A 425 -5.06 5.68 4.20
CA GLU A 425 -6.21 6.44 4.70
C GLU A 425 -7.51 6.11 3.94
N ILE A 426 -7.43 5.96 2.60
CA ILE A 426 -8.58 5.55 1.77
C ILE A 426 -9.03 4.13 2.15
N ILE A 427 -8.11 3.20 2.39
CA ILE A 427 -8.43 1.82 2.81
C ILE A 427 -9.15 1.84 4.16
N ASP A 428 -8.68 2.63 5.11
CA ASP A 428 -9.33 2.79 6.42
C ASP A 428 -10.73 3.39 6.30
N ASN A 429 -10.91 4.43 5.49
CA ASN A 429 -12.22 5.04 5.24
C ASN A 429 -13.16 4.05 4.53
N ALA A 430 -12.66 3.27 3.56
CA ALA A 430 -13.42 2.22 2.88
C ALA A 430 -13.88 1.14 3.85
N GLY A 431 -13.02 0.74 4.80
CA GLY A 431 -13.37 -0.18 5.86
C GLY A 431 -14.49 0.34 6.77
N ARG A 432 -14.49 1.64 7.10
CA ARG A 432 -15.57 2.27 7.86
C ARG A 432 -16.89 2.33 7.08
N ILE A 433 -16.84 2.66 5.79
CA ILE A 433 -18.03 2.64 4.92
C ILE A 433 -18.60 1.23 4.85
N LEU A 434 -17.74 0.25 4.65
CA LEU A 434 -18.13 -1.17 4.58
C LEU A 434 -18.72 -1.67 5.90
N ALA A 435 -18.19 -1.21 7.04
CA ALA A 435 -18.75 -1.52 8.37
C ALA A 435 -20.19 -1.02 8.52
N ILE A 436 -20.49 0.17 8.00
CA ILE A 436 -21.86 0.71 8.01
C ILE A 436 -22.75 -0.13 7.11
N GLU A 437 -22.30 -0.51 5.90
CA GLU A 437 -23.06 -1.39 5.00
C GLU A 437 -23.32 -2.76 5.65
N LEU A 438 -22.29 -3.35 6.30
CA LEU A 438 -22.41 -4.63 7.01
C LEU A 438 -23.49 -4.59 8.09
N LEU A 439 -23.49 -3.56 8.91
CA LEU A 439 -24.50 -3.39 9.98
C LEU A 439 -25.89 -3.17 9.41
N ALA A 440 -26.02 -2.36 8.35
CA ALA A 440 -27.28 -2.14 7.66
C ALA A 440 -27.81 -3.43 6.99
N ALA A 441 -26.93 -4.22 6.37
CA ALA A 441 -27.30 -5.50 5.78
C ALA A 441 -27.73 -6.52 6.84
N ALA A 442 -27.06 -6.54 8.00
CA ALA A 442 -27.45 -7.38 9.12
C ALA A 442 -28.82 -6.96 9.69
N GLN A 443 -29.08 -5.66 9.81
CA GLN A 443 -30.38 -5.13 10.26
C GLN A 443 -31.49 -5.40 9.23
N ALA A 444 -31.16 -5.32 7.93
CA ALA A 444 -32.11 -5.65 6.86
C ALA A 444 -32.57 -7.11 6.94
N TYR A 445 -31.70 -8.04 7.31
CA TYR A 445 -32.08 -9.44 7.53
C TYR A 445 -33.04 -9.62 8.70
N ASP A 446 -32.90 -8.84 9.78
CA ASP A 446 -33.82 -8.92 10.92
C ASP A 446 -35.22 -8.38 10.58
N LEU A 447 -35.31 -7.53 9.54
CA LEU A 447 -36.56 -6.91 9.06
C LEU A 447 -37.09 -7.55 7.78
N GLN A 448 -36.45 -8.61 7.28
CA GLN A 448 -36.85 -9.27 6.04
C GLN A 448 -38.21 -9.95 6.16
N SER A 449 -39.12 -9.64 5.23
CA SER A 449 -40.48 -10.18 5.21
C SER A 449 -40.63 -11.52 4.49
N ILE A 450 -39.61 -11.99 3.77
CA ILE A 450 -39.62 -13.28 3.08
C ILE A 450 -39.27 -14.38 4.09
N ASP A 451 -40.21 -15.28 4.32
CA ASP A 451 -40.02 -16.48 5.16
C ASP A 451 -39.33 -17.57 4.34
N ALA A 452 -38.03 -17.40 4.13
CA ALA A 452 -37.16 -18.33 3.41
C ALA A 452 -35.75 -18.33 4.00
N PRO A 453 -35.02 -19.45 3.91
CA PRO A 453 -33.66 -19.52 4.42
C PRO A 453 -32.71 -18.58 3.65
N ARG A 454 -31.77 -17.97 4.37
CA ARG A 454 -30.64 -17.23 3.78
C ARG A 454 -29.63 -18.21 3.21
N ALA A 455 -28.78 -17.74 2.32
CA ALA A 455 -27.62 -18.53 1.91
C ALA A 455 -26.73 -18.87 3.14
N PRO A 456 -26.15 -20.08 3.22
CA PRO A 456 -25.39 -20.51 4.40
C PRO A 456 -24.23 -19.55 4.77
N HIS A 457 -23.55 -18.98 3.77
CA HIS A 457 -22.41 -18.07 4.02
C HIS A 457 -22.86 -16.69 4.52
N THR A 458 -23.94 -16.14 3.99
CA THR A 458 -24.51 -14.86 4.46
C THR A 458 -25.15 -15.01 5.84
N GLU A 459 -25.80 -16.15 6.10
CA GLU A 459 -26.31 -16.50 7.43
C GLU A 459 -25.19 -16.60 8.47
N ALA A 460 -24.07 -17.27 8.13
CA ALA A 460 -22.91 -17.36 9.02
C ALA A 460 -22.30 -15.97 9.33
N LEU A 461 -22.27 -15.08 8.34
CA LEU A 461 -21.80 -13.70 8.54
C LEU A 461 -22.78 -12.91 9.42
N TRP A 462 -24.08 -13.01 9.19
CA TRP A 462 -25.09 -12.38 10.03
C TRP A 462 -24.97 -12.86 11.49
N GLN A 463 -24.85 -14.16 11.74
CA GLN A 463 -24.63 -14.73 13.07
C GLN A 463 -23.35 -14.19 13.73
N ARG A 464 -22.26 -14.03 12.95
CA ARG A 464 -21.02 -13.46 13.44
C ARG A 464 -21.21 -12.01 13.90
N VAL A 465 -21.89 -11.19 13.11
CA VAL A 465 -22.24 -9.81 13.49
C VAL A 465 -23.10 -9.79 14.74
N ARG A 466 -24.15 -10.61 14.81
CA ARG A 466 -25.11 -10.61 15.92
C ARG A 466 -24.54 -11.14 17.25
N ARG A 467 -23.41 -11.85 17.20
CA ARG A 467 -22.69 -12.21 18.45
C ARG A 467 -22.05 -11.00 19.14
N VAL A 468 -21.74 -9.92 18.43
CA VAL A 468 -21.02 -8.76 18.97
C VAL A 468 -21.81 -7.45 18.87
N VAL A 469 -22.75 -7.36 17.93
CA VAL A 469 -23.62 -6.20 17.74
C VAL A 469 -25.09 -6.66 17.74
N PRO A 470 -25.90 -6.30 18.75
CA PRO A 470 -27.31 -6.68 18.81
C PRO A 470 -28.13 -5.99 17.72
N ALA A 471 -29.30 -6.56 17.39
CA ALA A 471 -30.25 -5.94 16.47
C ALA A 471 -30.64 -4.53 16.95
N TYR A 472 -30.87 -3.63 16.01
CA TYR A 472 -31.20 -2.22 16.27
C TYR A 472 -32.73 -2.09 16.35
N ARG A 473 -33.28 -2.18 17.56
CA ARG A 473 -34.74 -2.09 17.82
C ARG A 473 -35.14 -0.68 18.25
N ASP A 474 -34.37 -0.10 19.15
CA ASP A 474 -34.54 1.26 19.62
C ASP A 474 -33.33 2.11 19.21
N ASP A 475 -33.54 3.39 18.94
CA ASP A 475 -32.44 4.30 18.57
C ASP A 475 -31.43 4.38 19.70
N ARG A 476 -30.17 4.07 19.40
CA ARG A 476 -29.00 4.18 20.27
C ARG A 476 -27.81 4.73 19.50
N PRO A 477 -26.75 5.24 20.17
CA PRO A 477 -25.53 5.66 19.47
C PRO A 477 -24.93 4.51 18.64
N LEU A 478 -24.88 4.66 17.31
CA LEU A 478 -24.32 3.65 16.40
C LEU A 478 -22.79 3.71 16.30
N ALA A 479 -22.14 4.75 16.82
CA ALA A 479 -20.70 4.95 16.69
C ALA A 479 -19.88 3.76 17.26
N ASP A 480 -20.30 3.21 18.40
CA ASP A 480 -19.65 2.05 19.03
C ASP A 480 -19.84 0.79 18.18
N ASP A 481 -21.07 0.54 17.71
CA ASP A 481 -21.39 -0.59 16.82
C ASP A 481 -20.56 -0.51 15.52
N MET A 482 -20.49 0.69 14.91
CA MET A 482 -19.69 0.93 13.71
C MET A 482 -18.20 0.70 13.97
N SER A 483 -17.70 1.08 15.14
CA SER A 483 -16.30 0.84 15.54
C SER A 483 -16.01 -0.65 15.75
N ILE A 484 -16.96 -1.42 16.31
CA ILE A 484 -16.85 -2.88 16.45
C ILE A 484 -16.80 -3.55 15.08
N ALA A 485 -17.73 -3.20 14.19
CA ALA A 485 -17.78 -3.74 12.83
C ALA A 485 -16.52 -3.36 12.01
N PHE A 486 -16.01 -2.14 12.16
CA PHE A 486 -14.76 -1.72 11.53
C PHE A 486 -13.56 -2.56 12.00
N ARG A 487 -13.41 -2.77 13.31
CA ARG A 487 -12.33 -3.64 13.83
C ARG A 487 -12.45 -5.07 13.30
N MET A 488 -13.67 -5.62 13.22
CA MET A 488 -13.89 -6.95 12.62
C MET A 488 -13.35 -7.01 11.18
N ILE A 489 -13.59 -5.96 10.36
CA ILE A 489 -13.09 -5.88 8.98
C ILE A 489 -11.59 -5.66 8.93
N ALA A 490 -11.06 -4.79 9.79
CA ALA A 490 -9.65 -4.41 9.78
C ALA A 490 -8.73 -5.51 10.31
N ASP A 491 -9.17 -6.27 11.32
CA ASP A 491 -8.29 -7.16 12.09
C ASP A 491 -8.53 -8.65 11.80
N GLU A 492 -9.70 -9.02 11.26
CA GLU A 492 -10.08 -10.41 11.09
C GLU A 492 -10.33 -10.74 9.60
N ALA A 493 -10.20 -12.02 9.23
CA ALA A 493 -10.64 -12.49 7.92
C ALA A 493 -12.17 -12.65 7.88
N PRO A 494 -12.84 -12.42 6.73
CA PRO A 494 -14.26 -12.78 6.58
C PRO A 494 -14.46 -14.29 6.72
N PRO A 495 -15.72 -14.76 6.91
CA PRO A 495 -16.03 -16.19 6.82
C PRO A 495 -15.45 -16.77 5.53
N PRO A 496 -14.75 -17.93 5.59
CA PRO A 496 -14.12 -18.48 4.40
C PRO A 496 -15.17 -18.89 3.37
N LEU A 497 -14.98 -18.46 2.13
CA LEU A 497 -15.63 -19.07 0.99
C LEU A 497 -14.79 -20.28 0.57
N PRO A 498 -15.41 -21.42 0.15
CA PRO A 498 -14.67 -22.51 -0.44
C PRO A 498 -13.75 -21.97 -1.53
N ASN A 499 -12.48 -22.34 -1.51
CA ASN A 499 -11.55 -21.89 -2.55
C ASN A 499 -12.03 -22.44 -3.89
N PRO A 500 -12.31 -21.57 -4.87
CA PRO A 500 -12.38 -22.00 -6.25
C PRO A 500 -11.00 -22.57 -6.59
N GLY A 501 -10.98 -23.77 -7.15
CA GLY A 501 -9.79 -24.59 -7.35
C GLY A 501 -8.52 -23.78 -7.65
N ASN A 502 -7.51 -24.09 -6.89
CA ASN A 502 -6.16 -23.58 -6.90
C ASN A 502 -5.79 -22.91 -8.24
N ILE A 503 -5.87 -21.58 -8.32
CA ILE A 503 -5.22 -20.85 -9.40
C ILE A 503 -3.75 -21.21 -9.25
N GLY A 504 -3.24 -22.00 -10.22
CA GLY A 504 -1.97 -22.70 -10.17
C GLY A 504 -0.80 -21.87 -9.67
N PRO A 505 0.32 -22.49 -9.30
CA PRO A 505 1.43 -21.79 -8.67
C PRO A 505 1.74 -20.53 -9.48
N ARG A 506 1.83 -19.40 -8.78
CA ARG A 506 2.28 -18.14 -9.36
C ARG A 506 3.52 -18.44 -10.20
N PRO A 507 3.65 -17.94 -11.44
CA PRO A 507 4.82 -18.20 -12.24
C PRO A 507 6.05 -17.87 -11.40
N ASP A 508 6.95 -18.84 -11.29
CA ASP A 508 8.21 -18.73 -10.58
C ASP A 508 9.00 -17.58 -11.23
N THR A 509 9.05 -16.45 -10.55
CA THR A 509 9.87 -15.30 -10.95
C THR A 509 11.32 -15.48 -10.51
N SER A 510 11.82 -16.72 -10.41
CA SER A 510 13.25 -16.98 -10.32
C SER A 510 13.88 -16.55 -11.65
N VAL A 511 14.27 -15.28 -11.75
CA VAL A 511 15.21 -14.84 -12.76
C VAL A 511 16.54 -15.50 -12.41
N ASP A 512 16.86 -16.54 -13.13
CA ASP A 512 18.14 -17.23 -13.04
C ASP A 512 19.24 -16.22 -13.39
N GLY A 513 19.98 -15.75 -12.39
CA GLY A 513 20.95 -14.66 -12.48
C GLY A 513 22.28 -15.04 -13.16
N THR A 514 22.22 -15.84 -14.24
CA THR A 514 23.41 -16.22 -15.00
C THR A 514 23.14 -16.15 -16.50
N GLU A 515 22.98 -14.95 -17.03
CA GLU A 515 23.37 -14.58 -18.40
C GLU A 515 23.02 -13.12 -18.68
N LEU A 516 23.89 -12.21 -18.29
CA LEU A 516 23.95 -10.89 -18.92
C LEU A 516 24.57 -11.10 -20.31
N ALA A 517 23.74 -11.41 -21.30
CA ALA A 517 24.14 -11.42 -22.70
C ALA A 517 24.63 -10.01 -23.08
N ARG A 518 25.85 -9.95 -23.61
CA ARG A 518 26.46 -8.76 -24.19
C ARG A 518 25.53 -8.18 -25.28
N PRO A 519 25.41 -6.85 -25.42
CA PRO A 519 24.65 -6.26 -26.49
C PRO A 519 25.26 -6.63 -27.86
N ALA A 520 24.43 -7.18 -28.74
CA ALA A 520 24.80 -7.45 -30.11
C ALA A 520 25.11 -6.12 -30.84
N THR A 521 26.30 -6.04 -31.42
CA THR A 521 26.72 -4.96 -32.30
C THR A 521 25.83 -4.98 -33.55
N VAL A 522 25.01 -3.96 -33.71
CA VAL A 522 24.28 -3.71 -34.97
C VAL A 522 25.22 -3.11 -35.96
N THR A 523 25.65 -3.92 -36.92
CA THR A 523 26.33 -3.44 -38.16
C THR A 523 25.30 -2.83 -39.09
N SER A 524 25.42 -1.54 -39.35
CA SER A 524 24.65 -0.82 -40.37
C SER A 524 25.06 -1.28 -41.76
N GLN A 525 24.15 -1.85 -42.52
CA GLN A 525 24.26 -1.85 -44.00
C GLN A 525 23.33 -0.79 -44.58
N ALA A 526 23.94 0.17 -45.23
CA ALA A 526 23.26 1.19 -45.99
C ALA A 526 22.70 0.58 -47.30
N GLY A 527 21.42 0.80 -47.54
CA GLY A 527 20.77 0.53 -48.82
C GLY A 527 19.92 1.74 -49.21
N ALA A 528 20.37 2.45 -50.24
CA ALA A 528 19.69 3.61 -50.81
C ALA A 528 18.43 3.20 -51.58
N GLY A 529 17.34 3.92 -51.39
CA GLY A 529 16.11 3.81 -52.17
C GLY A 529 15.27 5.07 -52.10
N HIS A 530 15.35 5.88 -53.14
CA HIS A 530 14.52 7.07 -53.37
C HIS A 530 13.04 6.70 -53.50
N VAL A 531 12.13 7.42 -52.82
CA VAL A 531 10.84 7.82 -53.40
C VAL A 531 10.42 9.17 -52.82
N ARG A 532 10.21 10.13 -53.73
CA ARG A 532 9.54 11.42 -53.51
C ARG A 532 8.03 11.20 -53.45
N ALA A 533 7.36 11.88 -52.54
CA ALA A 533 5.99 12.36 -52.78
C ALA A 533 5.74 13.62 -51.95
N ALA A 534 5.44 14.68 -52.66
CA ALA A 534 4.99 15.96 -52.11
C ALA A 534 3.48 15.91 -51.82
N ALA A 535 3.03 16.55 -50.78
CA ALA A 535 1.66 17.04 -50.66
C ALA A 535 1.63 18.34 -49.85
N ASN A 536 1.29 19.40 -50.54
CA ASN A 536 0.90 20.71 -50.05
C ASN A 536 -0.37 20.61 -49.16
N ILE A 537 -0.39 21.32 -48.04
CA ILE A 537 -1.65 21.84 -47.47
C ILE A 537 -1.44 23.30 -47.15
N ALA A 538 -2.33 24.10 -47.74
CA ALA A 538 -2.38 25.53 -47.69
C ALA A 538 -2.83 26.07 -46.34
N VAL A 539 -2.20 27.15 -45.98
CA VAL A 539 -2.63 28.10 -44.92
C VAL A 539 -3.85 28.87 -45.43
N ASN A 540 -4.88 29.02 -44.60
CA ASN A 540 -5.92 29.97 -44.83
C ASN A 540 -6.12 30.83 -43.57
N ASP A 541 -5.68 32.07 -43.65
CA ASP A 541 -5.93 33.16 -42.76
C ASP A 541 -7.37 33.65 -42.93
N GLY A 542 -8.04 33.95 -41.83
CA GLY A 542 -9.36 34.60 -41.84
C GLY A 542 -9.66 35.31 -40.54
N HIS A 543 -9.49 36.63 -40.56
CA HIS A 543 -9.88 37.61 -39.52
C HIS A 543 -11.38 37.65 -39.24
N ALA A 544 -11.73 38.01 -37.98
CA ALA A 544 -12.63 39.08 -37.51
C ALA A 544 -13.04 38.79 -36.05
N ALA A 545 -12.67 39.56 -35.09
CA ALA A 545 -13.13 40.84 -34.57
C ALA A 545 -14.48 40.76 -33.82
N ALA A 546 -14.38 40.97 -32.49
CA ALA A 546 -15.19 41.75 -31.53
C ALA A 546 -16.71 41.53 -31.46
N HIS A 547 -17.26 41.26 -30.27
CA HIS A 547 -17.97 42.22 -29.40
C HIS A 547 -18.46 41.59 -28.08
N MET A 548 -18.38 42.41 -27.06
CA MET A 548 -18.90 42.38 -25.70
C MET A 548 -20.35 41.84 -25.53
N ALA A 549 -20.63 41.15 -24.49
CA ALA A 549 -21.51 41.48 -23.37
C ALA A 549 -21.26 40.49 -22.23
#